data_0706b69c9da1c4b09a78d8f141eb011f
#
_entry.id   0706b69c9da1c4b09a78d8f141eb011f
#
_cell.length_a   1.000
_cell.length_b   1.000
_cell.length_c   1.000
_cell.angle_alpha   90.00
_cell.angle_beta   90.00
_cell.angle_gamma   90.00
#
_symmetry.space_group_name_H-M   'P 1'
#
loop_
_entity.id
_entity.type
_entity.pdbx_description
1 polymer ?
#
loop_
_entity_poly.entity_id
_entity_poly.type
_entity_poly.pdbx_seq_one_letter_code
_entity_poly.pdbx_strand_id
1 'polypeptide(L)'
;MQKDGIKDRKYQGVLYPDSESYCCDDVLNILKSTFPEFAYILHDKDFDENGELKKPHIHWVGRLKAARYLSALADDLGVAENMIERCRSFDAFIRYLIHADDPDKFHYPLEAVIATFPINKFFRDDEEIQAGRLADYIIDARCSSMSNAVRWALKNGCWGTLRRAGSIWSAVISENRVLNMCESDQRAILEGMKHESK
;
A
#
# COMPACT_ATOMS: atom_id res chain seq x y z
N MET A 1 -16.52 1.68 -40.65
CA MET A 1 -15.91 2.61 -39.69
C MET A 1 -15.43 1.78 -38.50
N GLN A 2 -14.12 1.55 -38.37
CA GLN A 2 -13.57 0.97 -37.15
C GLN A 2 -13.85 1.99 -36.04
N LYS A 3 -14.65 1.62 -35.05
CA LYS A 3 -14.68 2.34 -33.75
C LYS A 3 -13.30 2.14 -33.14
N ASP A 4 -12.49 3.17 -33.08
CA ASP A 4 -11.25 3.20 -32.30
C ASP A 4 -11.64 3.14 -30.81
N GLY A 5 -12.00 1.93 -30.37
CA GLY A 5 -12.40 1.66 -28.99
C GLY A 5 -11.18 1.60 -28.07
N ILE A 6 -11.37 1.91 -26.80
CA ILE A 6 -10.36 1.74 -25.75
C ILE A 6 -9.94 0.27 -25.72
N LYS A 7 -8.64 0.01 -25.90
CA LYS A 7 -8.02 -1.32 -25.81
C LYS A 7 -6.90 -1.29 -24.78
N ASP A 8 -7.04 -2.03 -23.70
CA ASP A 8 -6.04 -2.10 -22.63
C ASP A 8 -5.99 -3.51 -22.00
N ARG A 9 -5.08 -3.69 -21.08
CA ARG A 9 -4.97 -4.88 -20.24
C ARG A 9 -5.51 -4.66 -18.83
N LYS A 10 -5.70 -3.41 -18.41
CA LYS A 10 -6.10 -3.02 -17.06
C LYS A 10 -7.42 -2.30 -17.12
N TYR A 11 -8.38 -2.81 -16.39
CA TYR A 11 -9.72 -2.25 -16.28
C TYR A 11 -10.14 -2.15 -14.83
N GLN A 12 -11.01 -1.21 -14.57
CA GLN A 12 -11.65 -0.95 -13.29
C GLN A 12 -13.13 -0.62 -13.53
N GLY A 13 -13.92 -0.67 -12.48
CA GLY A 13 -15.32 -0.29 -12.59
C GLY A 13 -16.04 -0.33 -11.27
N VAL A 14 -17.32 0.00 -11.35
CA VAL A 14 -18.25 0.02 -10.23
C VAL A 14 -19.42 -0.88 -10.54
N LEU A 15 -19.84 -1.71 -9.59
CA LEU A 15 -21.07 -2.51 -9.66
C LEU A 15 -21.96 -2.16 -8.48
N TYR A 16 -23.28 -2.25 -8.68
CA TYR A 16 -24.26 -2.05 -7.63
C TYR A 16 -24.90 -3.39 -7.29
N PRO A 17 -24.80 -3.88 -6.03
CA PRO A 17 -25.33 -5.18 -5.62
C PRO A 17 -26.83 -5.34 -5.87
N ASP A 18 -27.58 -4.25 -5.79
CA ASP A 18 -29.04 -4.18 -5.97
C ASP A 18 -29.45 -3.67 -7.38
N SER A 19 -28.58 -3.84 -8.39
CA SER A 19 -28.90 -3.47 -9.78
C SER A 19 -30.03 -4.36 -10.33
N GLU A 20 -31.01 -3.73 -10.97
CA GLU A 20 -32.06 -4.45 -11.73
C GLU A 20 -31.62 -4.84 -13.14
N SER A 21 -30.49 -4.27 -13.62
CA SER A 21 -30.02 -4.44 -14.99
C SER A 21 -29.12 -5.66 -15.18
N TYR A 22 -28.53 -6.18 -14.09
CA TYR A 22 -27.62 -7.34 -14.11
C TYR A 22 -27.58 -8.00 -12.72
N CYS A 23 -27.24 -9.28 -12.69
CA CYS A 23 -26.93 -9.98 -11.45
C CYS A 23 -25.48 -9.71 -11.05
N CYS A 24 -25.26 -9.05 -9.92
CA CYS A 24 -23.91 -8.66 -9.48
C CYS A 24 -22.99 -9.86 -9.26
N ASP A 25 -23.50 -10.95 -8.68
CA ASP A 25 -22.72 -12.17 -8.44
C ASP A 25 -22.28 -12.84 -9.73
N ASP A 26 -23.13 -12.84 -10.77
CA ASP A 26 -22.78 -13.39 -12.08
C ASP A 26 -21.67 -12.56 -12.73
N VAL A 27 -21.76 -11.23 -12.70
CA VAL A 27 -20.72 -10.32 -13.22
C VAL A 27 -19.39 -10.54 -12.48
N LEU A 28 -19.41 -10.63 -11.13
CA LEU A 28 -18.22 -10.89 -10.34
C LEU A 28 -17.59 -12.26 -10.67
N ASN A 29 -18.39 -13.28 -10.92
CA ASN A 29 -17.90 -14.62 -11.32
C ASN A 29 -17.23 -14.57 -12.70
N ILE A 30 -17.83 -13.84 -13.66
CA ILE A 30 -17.23 -13.64 -14.99
C ILE A 30 -15.92 -12.85 -14.86
N LEU A 31 -15.89 -11.75 -14.10
CA LEU A 31 -14.68 -10.97 -13.84
C LEU A 31 -13.56 -11.83 -13.26
N LYS A 32 -13.88 -12.64 -12.25
CA LYS A 32 -12.95 -13.55 -11.58
C LYS A 32 -12.33 -14.59 -12.52
N SER A 33 -13.13 -15.07 -13.48
CA SER A 33 -12.65 -16.04 -14.49
C SER A 33 -11.88 -15.37 -15.62
N THR A 34 -12.19 -14.12 -15.95
CA THR A 34 -11.61 -13.35 -17.05
C THR A 34 -10.25 -12.75 -16.70
N PHE A 35 -10.11 -12.24 -15.48
CA PHE A 35 -8.92 -11.53 -15.02
C PHE A 35 -8.05 -12.41 -14.11
N PRO A 36 -6.84 -12.81 -14.54
CA PRO A 36 -5.90 -13.55 -13.68
C PRO A 36 -5.51 -12.80 -12.41
N GLU A 37 -5.38 -11.48 -12.50
CA GLU A 37 -5.22 -10.58 -11.35
C GLU A 37 -6.50 -9.76 -11.22
N PHE A 38 -7.33 -10.07 -10.24
CA PHE A 38 -8.61 -9.46 -9.98
C PHE A 38 -8.78 -9.16 -8.49
N ALA A 39 -9.27 -7.98 -8.16
CA ALA A 39 -9.60 -7.59 -6.79
C ALA A 39 -10.85 -6.73 -6.75
N TYR A 40 -11.63 -6.85 -5.69
CA TYR A 40 -12.81 -6.04 -5.45
C TYR A 40 -13.12 -5.90 -3.95
N ILE A 41 -13.94 -4.90 -3.63
CA ILE A 41 -14.44 -4.64 -2.28
C ILE A 41 -15.82 -3.99 -2.36
N LEU A 42 -16.66 -4.25 -1.35
CA LEU A 42 -17.92 -3.53 -1.14
C LEU A 42 -17.65 -2.26 -0.34
N HIS A 43 -18.04 -1.11 -0.88
CA HIS A 43 -18.11 0.17 -0.19
C HIS A 43 -19.54 0.43 0.29
N ASP A 44 -19.75 0.33 1.57
CA ASP A 44 -21.06 0.53 2.26
C ASP A 44 -21.02 1.64 3.32
N LYS A 45 -19.85 2.32 3.45
CA LYS A 45 -19.61 3.38 4.45
C LYS A 45 -19.08 4.68 3.84
N ASP A 46 -19.24 4.84 2.54
CA ASP A 46 -18.83 6.05 1.85
C ASP A 46 -19.88 7.14 1.97
N PHE A 47 -19.44 8.38 2.15
CA PHE A 47 -20.30 9.55 2.18
C PHE A 47 -20.12 10.38 0.90
N ASP A 48 -21.17 11.07 0.49
CA ASP A 48 -21.13 12.04 -0.59
C ASP A 48 -20.67 13.42 -0.10
N GLU A 49 -20.64 14.40 -1.02
CA GLU A 49 -20.25 15.79 -0.72
C GLU A 49 -21.17 16.50 0.26
N ASN A 50 -22.40 16.01 0.45
CA ASN A 50 -23.39 16.56 1.38
C ASN A 50 -23.32 15.86 2.75
N GLY A 51 -22.47 14.84 2.91
CA GLY A 51 -22.37 14.03 4.12
C GLY A 51 -23.46 12.96 4.23
N GLU A 52 -24.15 12.63 3.13
CA GLU A 52 -25.13 11.54 3.08
C GLU A 52 -24.44 10.23 2.71
N LEU A 53 -24.90 9.13 3.30
CA LEU A 53 -24.37 7.80 3.02
C LEU A 53 -24.67 7.42 1.56
N LYS A 54 -23.62 7.10 0.80
CA LYS A 54 -23.77 6.62 -0.57
C LYS A 54 -24.41 5.25 -0.61
N LYS A 55 -25.11 4.97 -1.71
CA LYS A 55 -25.61 3.64 -2.02
C LYS A 55 -24.45 2.63 -2.01
N PRO A 56 -24.61 1.45 -1.37
CA PRO A 56 -23.59 0.42 -1.39
C PRO A 56 -23.19 0.06 -2.83
N HIS A 57 -21.90 0.02 -3.08
CA HIS A 57 -21.34 -0.26 -4.40
C HIS A 57 -20.04 -1.02 -4.29
N ILE A 58 -19.73 -1.79 -5.32
CA ILE A 58 -18.52 -2.60 -5.40
C ILE A 58 -17.54 -1.92 -6.35
N HIS A 59 -16.36 -1.54 -5.85
CA HIS A 59 -15.24 -1.20 -6.69
C HIS A 59 -14.46 -2.45 -7.04
N TRP A 60 -14.11 -2.58 -8.32
CA TRP A 60 -13.29 -3.69 -8.79
C TRP A 60 -12.17 -3.23 -9.72
N VAL A 61 -11.11 -4.00 -9.78
CA VAL A 61 -9.98 -3.80 -10.71
C VAL A 61 -9.47 -5.15 -11.18
N GLY A 62 -9.10 -5.21 -12.45
CA GLY A 62 -8.55 -6.42 -13.03
C GLY A 62 -7.44 -6.14 -14.04
N ARG A 63 -6.51 -7.11 -14.17
CA ARG A 63 -5.43 -7.11 -15.16
C ARG A 63 -5.48 -8.38 -16.01
N LEU A 64 -5.60 -8.18 -17.33
CA LEU A 64 -5.62 -9.23 -18.35
C LEU A 64 -4.20 -9.64 -18.76
N LYS A 65 -4.04 -10.86 -19.27
CA LYS A 65 -2.78 -11.30 -19.92
C LYS A 65 -2.56 -10.59 -21.26
N ALA A 66 -3.61 -10.38 -22.05
CA ALA A 66 -3.57 -9.70 -23.34
C ALA A 66 -4.54 -8.50 -23.34
N ALA A 67 -4.23 -7.49 -24.17
CA ALA A 67 -5.10 -6.33 -24.30
C ALA A 67 -6.40 -6.71 -25.00
N ARG A 68 -7.52 -6.19 -24.50
CA ARG A 68 -8.88 -6.41 -24.98
C ARG A 68 -9.60 -5.09 -25.21
N TYR A 69 -10.58 -5.04 -26.09
CA TYR A 69 -11.43 -3.87 -26.24
C TYR A 69 -12.42 -3.77 -25.07
N LEU A 70 -12.66 -2.54 -24.61
CA LEU A 70 -13.60 -2.25 -23.51
C LEU A 70 -15.01 -2.71 -23.89
N SER A 71 -15.47 -2.42 -25.13
CA SER A 71 -16.79 -2.85 -25.61
C SER A 71 -16.97 -4.36 -25.55
N ALA A 72 -15.96 -5.13 -26.01
CA ALA A 72 -16.02 -6.58 -25.95
C ALA A 72 -16.03 -7.13 -24.52
N LEU A 73 -15.40 -6.41 -23.59
CA LEU A 73 -15.47 -6.76 -22.18
C LEU A 73 -16.84 -6.46 -21.58
N ALA A 74 -17.45 -5.33 -21.93
CA ALA A 74 -18.78 -4.93 -21.49
C ALA A 74 -19.85 -5.92 -21.98
N ASP A 75 -19.75 -6.34 -23.24
CA ASP A 75 -20.63 -7.35 -23.86
C ASP A 75 -20.54 -8.69 -23.10
N ASP A 76 -19.33 -9.17 -22.79
CA ASP A 76 -19.16 -10.42 -22.04
C ASP A 76 -19.71 -10.35 -20.60
N LEU A 77 -19.60 -9.17 -19.98
CA LEU A 77 -20.07 -8.95 -18.63
C LEU A 77 -21.58 -8.66 -18.57
N GLY A 78 -22.21 -8.37 -19.71
CA GLY A 78 -23.63 -7.98 -19.77
C GLY A 78 -23.92 -6.66 -19.05
N VAL A 79 -22.94 -5.74 -19.02
CA VAL A 79 -23.07 -4.42 -18.39
C VAL A 79 -22.86 -3.29 -19.40
N ALA A 80 -23.31 -2.09 -19.09
CA ALA A 80 -23.08 -0.94 -19.94
C ALA A 80 -21.60 -0.53 -19.96
N GLU A 81 -21.09 -0.08 -21.12
CA GLU A 81 -19.66 0.31 -21.28
C GLU A 81 -19.21 1.39 -20.27
N ASN A 82 -20.11 2.30 -19.88
CA ASN A 82 -19.82 3.37 -18.92
C ASN A 82 -19.62 2.89 -17.48
N MET A 83 -19.88 1.61 -17.18
CA MET A 83 -19.61 0.98 -15.90
C MET A 83 -18.18 0.42 -15.81
N ILE A 84 -17.45 0.45 -16.91
CA ILE A 84 -16.09 -0.04 -17.04
C ILE A 84 -15.20 1.08 -17.53
N GLU A 85 -14.05 1.23 -16.89
CA GLU A 85 -13.05 2.22 -17.26
C GLU A 85 -11.68 1.58 -17.44
N ARG A 86 -10.87 2.22 -18.30
CA ARG A 86 -9.44 1.91 -18.36
C ARG A 86 -8.77 2.26 -17.04
N CYS A 87 -8.14 1.30 -16.39
CA CYS A 87 -7.34 1.54 -15.20
C CYS A 87 -5.97 2.12 -15.57
N ARG A 88 -5.74 3.39 -15.29
CA ARG A 88 -4.47 4.07 -15.58
C ARG A 88 -3.33 3.53 -14.70
N SER A 89 -3.57 3.40 -13.40
CA SER A 89 -2.61 2.88 -12.43
C SER A 89 -3.25 1.75 -11.62
N PHE A 90 -2.86 0.53 -11.90
CA PHE A 90 -3.36 -0.65 -11.21
C PHE A 90 -3.01 -0.60 -9.70
N ASP A 91 -1.78 -0.20 -9.39
CA ASP A 91 -1.26 -0.13 -8.03
C ASP A 91 -2.00 0.94 -7.21
N ALA A 92 -2.21 2.12 -7.78
CA ALA A 92 -2.99 3.18 -7.12
C ALA A 92 -4.45 2.77 -6.92
N PHE A 93 -5.05 2.04 -7.88
CA PHE A 93 -6.44 1.61 -7.71
C PHE A 93 -6.58 0.50 -6.66
N ILE A 94 -5.60 -0.42 -6.53
CA ILE A 94 -5.58 -1.38 -5.42
C ILE A 94 -5.56 -0.65 -4.07
N ARG A 95 -4.78 0.42 -3.94
CA ARG A 95 -4.75 1.25 -2.71
C ARG A 95 -6.06 1.99 -2.49
N TYR A 96 -6.69 2.46 -3.59
CA TYR A 96 -8.00 3.11 -3.55
C TYR A 96 -9.11 2.17 -3.05
N LEU A 97 -9.02 0.85 -3.27
CA LEU A 97 -10.04 -0.09 -2.77
C LEU A 97 -10.29 0.04 -1.27
N ILE A 98 -9.28 0.38 -0.47
CA ILE A 98 -9.41 0.61 0.97
C ILE A 98 -9.25 2.09 1.37
N HIS A 99 -9.22 2.99 0.39
CA HIS A 99 -8.97 4.43 0.56
C HIS A 99 -7.65 4.74 1.28
N ALA A 100 -6.60 3.93 1.06
CA ALA A 100 -5.33 4.00 1.79
C ALA A 100 -4.65 5.38 1.71
N ASP A 101 -4.87 6.13 0.63
CA ASP A 101 -4.22 7.41 0.34
C ASP A 101 -5.17 8.61 0.52
N ASP A 102 -6.40 8.40 1.01
CA ASP A 102 -7.41 9.44 1.17
C ASP A 102 -7.84 9.53 2.65
N PRO A 103 -7.26 10.48 3.44
CA PRO A 103 -7.51 10.58 4.88
C PRO A 103 -8.95 10.99 5.22
N ASP A 104 -9.68 11.59 4.27
CA ASP A 104 -11.03 12.11 4.51
C ASP A 104 -12.11 11.04 4.30
N LYS A 105 -11.75 9.88 3.76
CA LYS A 105 -12.66 8.77 3.52
C LYS A 105 -12.61 7.70 4.60
N PHE A 106 -13.66 6.91 4.68
CA PHE A 106 -13.67 5.72 5.51
C PHE A 106 -12.60 4.72 5.03
N HIS A 107 -11.67 4.34 5.91
CA HIS A 107 -10.63 3.36 5.59
C HIS A 107 -11.17 1.94 5.84
N TYR A 108 -11.33 1.19 4.77
CA TYR A 108 -11.74 -0.21 4.87
C TYR A 108 -10.56 -1.10 5.31
N PRO A 109 -10.82 -2.16 6.10
CA PRO A 109 -9.77 -3.12 6.45
C PRO A 109 -9.33 -3.90 5.21
N LEU A 110 -8.02 -4.21 5.13
CA LEU A 110 -7.45 -4.92 3.98
C LEU A 110 -8.07 -6.31 3.77
N GLU A 111 -8.51 -6.94 4.86
CA GLU A 111 -9.19 -8.24 4.89
C GLU A 111 -10.55 -8.23 4.19
N ALA A 112 -11.16 -7.05 4.02
CA ALA A 112 -12.41 -6.90 3.28
C ALA A 112 -12.21 -6.98 1.76
N VAL A 113 -10.98 -6.83 1.26
CA VAL A 113 -10.67 -6.94 -0.17
C VAL A 113 -10.61 -8.41 -0.57
N ILE A 114 -11.43 -8.79 -1.53
CA ILE A 114 -11.38 -10.13 -2.14
C ILE A 114 -10.50 -10.04 -3.38
N ALA A 115 -9.43 -10.84 -3.42
CA ALA A 115 -8.47 -10.81 -4.53
C ALA A 115 -8.02 -12.22 -4.96
N THR A 116 -7.69 -12.39 -6.25
CA THR A 116 -7.15 -13.62 -6.83
C THR A 116 -5.62 -13.70 -6.75
N PHE A 117 -4.98 -12.69 -6.19
CA PHE A 117 -3.51 -12.56 -6.08
C PHE A 117 -3.12 -11.89 -4.75
N PRO A 118 -1.86 -12.02 -4.29
CA PRO A 118 -1.40 -11.38 -3.06
C PRO A 118 -1.38 -9.85 -3.20
N ILE A 119 -2.27 -9.15 -2.48
CA ILE A 119 -2.41 -7.68 -2.52
C ILE A 119 -1.54 -6.94 -1.52
N ASN A 120 -1.04 -7.61 -0.47
CA ASN A 120 -0.25 -6.98 0.60
C ASN A 120 0.98 -6.21 0.09
N LYS A 121 1.53 -6.58 -1.07
CA LYS A 121 2.67 -5.89 -1.68
C LYS A 121 2.37 -4.44 -2.06
N PHE A 122 1.10 -4.07 -2.30
CA PHE A 122 0.67 -2.72 -2.68
C PHE A 122 0.46 -1.80 -1.46
N PHE A 123 0.40 -2.38 -0.26
CA PHE A 123 0.22 -1.69 1.01
C PHE A 123 1.48 -1.75 1.89
N ARG A 124 2.60 -2.15 1.30
CA ARG A 124 3.88 -1.98 1.97
C ARG A 124 4.11 -0.49 2.13
N ASP A 125 4.54 -0.12 3.31
CA ASP A 125 4.93 1.27 3.59
C ASP A 125 5.83 1.77 2.45
N ASP A 126 5.54 2.98 1.99
CA ASP A 126 6.34 3.65 0.99
C ASP A 126 7.81 3.62 1.42
N GLU A 127 8.73 3.55 0.47
CA GLU A 127 10.16 3.50 0.74
C GLU A 127 10.63 4.69 1.59
N GLU A 128 10.00 5.84 1.40
CA GLU A 128 10.25 7.06 2.17
C GLU A 128 9.80 6.91 3.63
N ILE A 129 8.63 6.33 3.89
CA ILE A 129 8.12 6.04 5.24
C ILE A 129 9.02 5.02 5.93
N GLN A 130 9.45 3.96 5.22
CA GLN A 130 10.39 2.98 5.76
C GLN A 130 11.75 3.59 6.06
N ALA A 131 12.23 4.51 5.22
CA ALA A 131 13.48 5.22 5.44
C ALA A 131 13.38 6.15 6.65
N GLY A 132 12.27 6.88 6.81
CA GLY A 132 11.99 7.71 7.99
C GLY A 132 12.01 6.90 9.28
N ARG A 133 11.25 5.82 9.36
CA ARG A 133 11.23 4.92 10.54
C ARG A 133 12.61 4.34 10.88
N LEU A 134 13.38 4.00 9.84
CA LEU A 134 14.73 3.49 10.03
C LEU A 134 15.68 4.59 10.53
N ALA A 135 15.52 5.83 10.03
CA ALA A 135 16.26 7.00 10.48
C ALA A 135 15.96 7.29 11.96
N ASP A 136 14.70 7.35 12.37
CA ASP A 136 14.28 7.56 13.76
C ASP A 136 14.96 6.53 14.68
N TYR A 137 14.96 5.26 14.29
CA TYR A 137 15.61 4.22 15.08
C TYR A 137 17.14 4.34 15.10
N ILE A 138 17.78 4.59 13.98
CA ILE A 138 19.25 4.63 13.90
C ILE A 138 19.79 5.94 14.45
N ILE A 139 19.18 7.08 14.14
CA ILE A 139 19.68 8.42 14.48
C ILE A 139 19.18 8.81 15.87
N ASP A 140 17.87 8.85 16.08
CA ASP A 140 17.26 9.39 17.30
C ASP A 140 17.46 8.48 18.51
N ALA A 141 17.34 7.15 18.31
CA ALA A 141 17.67 6.16 19.34
C ALA A 141 19.18 5.87 19.47
N ARG A 142 20.02 6.55 18.68
CA ARG A 142 21.49 6.39 18.67
C ARG A 142 21.93 4.91 18.57
N CYS A 143 21.34 4.18 17.64
CA CYS A 143 21.70 2.78 17.42
C CYS A 143 23.18 2.67 17.00
N SER A 144 23.99 2.01 17.81
CA SER A 144 25.44 1.86 17.59
C SER A 144 25.85 0.44 17.12
N SER A 145 24.87 -0.41 16.78
CA SER A 145 25.10 -1.79 16.36
C SER A 145 24.32 -2.12 15.09
N MET A 146 25.05 -2.51 14.04
CA MET A 146 24.45 -2.98 12.79
C MET A 146 23.55 -4.23 13.02
N SER A 147 23.92 -5.13 13.92
CA SER A 147 23.09 -6.31 14.23
C SER A 147 21.76 -5.93 14.85
N ASN A 148 21.72 -4.87 15.67
CA ASN A 148 20.48 -4.37 16.24
C ASN A 148 19.64 -3.66 15.17
N ALA A 149 20.25 -2.88 14.28
CA ALA A 149 19.57 -2.26 13.14
C ALA A 149 18.94 -3.32 12.22
N VAL A 150 19.65 -4.41 11.91
CA VAL A 150 19.13 -5.53 11.11
C VAL A 150 17.92 -6.18 11.79
N ARG A 151 18.02 -6.53 13.08
CA ARG A 151 16.89 -7.15 13.82
C ARG A 151 15.67 -6.23 13.86
N TRP A 152 15.90 -4.94 14.12
CA TRP A 152 14.83 -3.95 14.15
C TRP A 152 14.17 -3.78 12.78
N ALA A 153 14.97 -3.67 11.70
CA ALA A 153 14.48 -3.53 10.34
C ALA A 153 13.66 -4.75 9.87
N LEU A 154 14.09 -5.97 10.22
CA LEU A 154 13.34 -7.20 9.94
C LEU A 154 11.99 -7.20 10.66
N LYS A 155 11.97 -6.84 11.94
CA LYS A 155 10.75 -6.80 12.76
C LYS A 155 9.75 -5.74 12.27
N ASN A 156 10.23 -4.62 11.75
CA ASN A 156 9.42 -3.45 11.38
C ASN A 156 9.22 -3.29 9.85
N GLY A 157 9.55 -4.31 9.05
CA GLY A 157 9.34 -4.29 7.61
C GLY A 157 10.28 -3.39 6.80
N CYS A 158 11.33 -2.83 7.45
CA CYS A 158 12.29 -1.90 6.82
C CYS A 158 13.55 -2.58 6.26
N TRP A 159 13.61 -3.92 6.20
CA TRP A 159 14.79 -4.65 5.74
C TRP A 159 15.25 -4.28 4.33
N GLY A 160 14.29 -4.10 3.40
CA GLY A 160 14.59 -3.69 2.03
C GLY A 160 15.33 -2.36 1.97
N THR A 161 14.90 -1.37 2.75
CA THR A 161 15.50 -0.04 2.86
C THR A 161 16.88 -0.09 3.50
N LEU A 162 17.05 -0.81 4.62
CA LEU A 162 18.35 -0.99 5.25
C LEU A 162 19.35 -1.62 4.28
N ARG A 163 18.94 -2.66 3.55
CA ARG A 163 19.81 -3.37 2.60
C ARG A 163 20.26 -2.49 1.42
N ARG A 164 19.34 -1.69 0.84
CA ARG A 164 19.67 -0.83 -0.32
C ARG A 164 20.63 0.31 0.02
N ALA A 165 20.49 0.88 1.20
CA ALA A 165 21.31 1.99 1.67
C ALA A 165 22.31 1.57 2.78
N GLY A 166 22.76 0.34 2.78
CA GLY A 166 23.56 -0.25 3.86
C GLY A 166 24.87 0.47 4.17
N SER A 167 25.53 1.04 3.18
CA SER A 167 26.75 1.86 3.37
C SER A 167 26.47 3.15 4.14
N ILE A 168 25.36 3.84 3.82
CA ILE A 168 24.94 5.07 4.50
C ILE A 168 24.61 4.76 5.96
N TRP A 169 23.78 3.77 6.21
CA TRP A 169 23.40 3.38 7.57
C TRP A 169 24.58 2.88 8.40
N SER A 170 25.54 2.18 7.75
CA SER A 170 26.76 1.74 8.42
C SER A 170 27.62 2.92 8.88
N ALA A 171 27.72 3.98 8.09
CA ALA A 171 28.43 5.21 8.48
C ALA A 171 27.79 5.88 9.68
N VAL A 172 26.46 6.08 9.66
CA VAL A 172 25.69 6.69 10.77
C VAL A 172 25.81 5.85 12.05
N ILE A 173 25.70 4.51 11.95
CA ILE A 173 25.86 3.61 13.10
C ILE A 173 27.27 3.69 13.69
N SER A 174 28.29 3.85 12.83
CA SER A 174 29.67 4.03 13.27
C SER A 174 29.89 5.36 13.99
N GLU A 175 29.30 6.44 13.49
CA GLU A 175 29.29 7.74 14.13
C GLU A 175 28.61 7.69 15.51
N ASN A 176 27.43 7.09 15.59
CA ASN A 176 26.71 6.88 16.87
C ASN A 176 27.57 6.09 17.88
N ARG A 177 28.38 5.13 17.43
CA ARG A 177 29.28 4.38 18.30
C ARG A 177 30.33 5.29 18.91
N VAL A 178 30.93 6.19 18.13
CA VAL A 178 31.92 7.16 18.62
C VAL A 178 31.29 8.14 19.61
N LEU A 179 30.10 8.66 19.27
CA LEU A 179 29.37 9.58 20.17
C LEU A 179 29.02 8.89 21.52
N ASN A 180 28.56 7.66 21.49
CA ASN A 180 28.24 6.91 22.71
C ASN A 180 29.49 6.60 23.56
N MET A 181 30.64 6.36 22.91
CA MET A 181 31.93 6.21 23.64
C MET A 181 32.37 7.51 24.31
N CYS A 182 32.31 8.65 23.58
CA CYS A 182 32.63 9.96 24.14
C CYS A 182 31.74 10.33 25.34
N GLU A 183 30.47 10.02 25.30
CA GLU A 183 29.54 10.26 26.43
C GLU A 183 29.86 9.36 27.64
N SER A 184 30.25 8.10 27.44
CA SER A 184 30.64 7.19 28.53
C SER A 184 31.93 7.65 29.18
N ASP A 185 32.91 8.13 28.40
CA ASP A 185 34.18 8.66 28.90
C ASP A 185 33.98 9.95 29.71
N GLN A 186 33.09 10.85 29.24
CA GLN A 186 32.71 12.06 29.97
C GLN A 186 32.02 11.74 31.31
N ARG A 187 31.14 10.74 31.35
CA ARG A 187 30.50 10.27 32.59
C ARG A 187 31.51 9.68 33.57
N ALA A 188 32.44 8.86 33.08
CA ALA A 188 33.50 8.29 33.89
C ALA A 188 34.42 9.35 34.53
N ILE A 189 34.77 10.41 33.76
CA ILE A 189 35.53 11.57 34.26
C ILE A 189 34.73 12.30 35.35
N LEU A 190 33.43 12.59 35.12
CA LEU A 190 32.56 13.26 36.09
C LEU A 190 32.35 12.46 37.38
N GLU A 191 32.26 11.14 37.28
CA GLU A 191 32.16 10.24 38.45
C GLU A 191 33.49 10.15 39.21
N GLY A 192 34.61 10.09 38.50
CA GLY A 192 35.97 10.14 39.11
C GLY A 192 36.17 11.41 39.92
N MET A 193 35.82 12.59 39.38
CA MET A 193 35.92 13.88 40.06
C MET A 193 35.09 14.00 41.35
N LYS A 194 33.97 13.27 41.43
CA LYS A 194 33.11 13.23 42.63
C LYS A 194 33.71 12.38 43.77
N HIS A 195 34.59 11.43 43.43
CA HIS A 195 35.24 10.56 44.43
C HIS A 195 36.54 11.21 45.02
N GLU A 196 37.16 12.14 44.29
CA GLU A 196 38.33 12.89 44.76
C GLU A 196 37.98 14.08 45.69
N SER A 197 36.68 14.41 45.78
CA SER A 197 36.20 15.58 46.56
C SER A 197 35.63 15.18 47.90
N LYS A 198 35.89 13.98 48.38
CA LYS A 198 35.54 13.46 49.70
C LYS A 198 36.78 13.03 50.49
#